data_9c5ace024669483e557ed474e53cebea
#
_entry.id   9c5ace024669483e557ed474e53cebea
#
_cell.length_a   1.000
_cell.length_b   1.000
_cell.length_c   1.000
_cell.angle_alpha   90.00
_cell.angle_beta   90.00
_cell.angle_gamma   90.00
#
_symmetry.space_group_name_H-M   'P 1'
#
loop_
_entity.id
_entity.type
_entity.pdbx_description
1 polymer ?
#
loop_
_entity_poly.entity_id
_entity_poly.type
_entity_poly.pdbx_seq_one_letter_code
_entity_poly.pdbx_strand_id
1 'polypeptide(L)'
;MDRAIRHNKFLHHAALLLASATISSCATLPRNALPLGHHGEVRIAGMPDNIRALGIKPNLPFQHDFAKAMVDGGPEAGCDKRVGQPVFCVLIISGGGGFGAYGAGVLNGWSQSGQRPEFKIVTGISTGALIAPFAFLGSEWDEKLAIAFRTIENDKDIVDRRGLVGILTKDSLAKTDPLSARISAIVTSEMLEAIAEEYRQGRRLYVGTTNLDTQQLTIWNLGAIANSNAPDALHLFRKVLLASASIPIAMPPVMINVTADGKTYDEMHVDGGVQAQFFVPLAVIDLPAAIAEARSAGFDYYPTPRMFVIRNAKFIPEEKITKRSLGKIVTRTVESMTQSMGRGDLYQIYAIAKARGNDFYYTEMPASFKWQSKQEFDGPEMRRLFDIGVENGLIKDTWQRTPPGLFATNTEPVDSPD
;
A
#
# COMPACT_ATOMS: atom_id res chain seq x y z
N MET A 1 47.08 9.54 52.54
CA MET A 1 45.62 9.65 52.31
C MET A 1 45.28 10.40 51.00
N ASP A 2 46.09 11.33 50.52
CA ASP A 2 45.80 12.16 49.35
C ASP A 2 45.92 11.48 47.96
N ARG A 3 46.67 10.42 47.80
CA ARG A 3 46.80 9.72 46.49
C ARG A 3 45.56 8.90 46.14
N ALA A 4 44.87 8.31 47.09
CA ALA A 4 43.67 7.49 46.83
C ALA A 4 42.44 8.35 46.42
N ILE A 5 42.34 9.57 46.98
CA ILE A 5 41.24 10.50 46.66
C ILE A 5 41.38 11.09 45.26
N ARG A 6 42.60 11.32 44.79
CA ARG A 6 42.84 11.79 43.40
C ARG A 6 42.57 10.71 42.34
N HIS A 7 42.85 9.46 42.62
CA HIS A 7 42.61 8.36 41.70
C HIS A 7 41.08 8.12 41.52
N ASN A 8 40.29 8.22 42.58
CA ASN A 8 38.83 8.02 42.54
C ASN A 8 38.12 9.16 41.78
N LYS A 9 38.59 10.42 41.89
CA LYS A 9 38.05 11.55 41.12
C LYS A 9 38.36 11.43 39.63
N PHE A 10 39.53 10.90 39.25
CA PHE A 10 39.90 10.71 37.85
C PHE A 10 39.07 9.60 37.20
N LEU A 11 38.79 8.51 37.91
CA LEU A 11 37.91 7.44 37.46
C LEU A 11 36.45 7.87 37.31
N HIS A 12 35.96 8.73 38.21
CA HIS A 12 34.61 9.30 38.10
C HIS A 12 34.46 10.28 36.94
N HIS A 13 35.48 11.12 36.66
CA HIS A 13 35.44 12.02 35.51
C HIS A 13 35.64 11.28 34.18
N ALA A 14 36.46 10.22 34.15
CA ALA A 14 36.57 9.35 32.97
C ALA A 14 35.29 8.55 32.72
N ALA A 15 34.58 8.07 33.74
CA ALA A 15 33.33 7.38 33.62
C ALA A 15 32.16 8.34 33.19
N LEU A 16 32.17 9.61 33.70
CA LEU A 16 31.24 10.64 33.25
C LEU A 16 31.50 11.10 31.80
N LEU A 17 32.76 11.19 31.38
CA LEU A 17 33.14 11.49 29.99
C LEU A 17 32.80 10.37 29.03
N LEU A 18 32.98 9.10 29.45
CA LEU A 18 32.53 7.94 28.66
C LEU A 18 31.00 7.88 28.61
N ALA A 19 30.29 8.16 29.70
CA ALA A 19 28.81 8.22 29.73
C ALA A 19 28.27 9.39 28.90
N SER A 20 28.92 10.54 28.89
CA SER A 20 28.51 11.66 28.01
C SER A 20 28.85 11.42 26.53
N ALA A 21 29.92 10.69 26.21
CA ALA A 21 30.22 10.30 24.83
C ALA A 21 29.22 9.27 24.28
N THR A 22 28.62 8.42 25.14
CA THR A 22 27.60 7.45 24.74
C THR A 22 26.21 8.06 24.54
N ILE A 23 25.92 9.22 25.15
CA ILE A 23 24.62 9.92 24.98
C ILE A 23 24.60 10.78 23.69
N SER A 24 25.75 11.13 23.13
CA SER A 24 25.83 11.83 21.82
C SER A 24 25.68 10.92 20.60
N SER A 25 25.52 9.62 20.79
CA SER A 25 25.40 8.66 19.70
C SER A 25 23.93 8.21 19.49
N CYS A 26 23.03 9.17 19.30
CA CYS A 26 21.98 8.96 18.30
C CYS A 26 22.69 9.08 16.95
N ALA A 27 23.43 8.01 16.57
CA ALA A 27 24.18 8.00 15.33
C ALA A 27 23.19 8.11 14.18
N THR A 28 23.12 9.27 13.55
CA THR A 28 22.42 9.42 12.27
C THR A 28 23.15 8.52 11.28
N LEU A 29 22.44 7.59 10.69
CA LEU A 29 23.00 6.75 9.63
C LEU A 29 23.29 7.64 8.42
N PRO A 30 24.46 7.45 7.77
CA PRO A 30 24.83 8.24 6.61
C PRO A 30 23.85 7.97 5.45
N ARG A 31 23.44 9.03 4.76
CA ARG A 31 22.65 8.96 3.53
C ARG A 31 23.04 10.09 2.58
N ASN A 32 22.80 9.88 1.29
CA ASN A 32 22.95 10.91 0.27
C ASN A 32 21.57 11.49 -0.10
N ALA A 33 21.00 12.27 0.82
CA ALA A 33 19.66 12.80 0.68
C ALA A 33 19.54 13.77 -0.51
N LEU A 34 18.40 13.70 -1.22
CA LEU A 34 18.07 14.66 -2.27
C LEU A 34 17.96 16.09 -1.68
N PRO A 35 18.59 17.12 -2.29
CA PRO A 35 18.45 18.48 -1.85
C PRO A 35 16.99 18.97 -1.88
N LEU A 36 16.63 19.87 -0.97
CA LEU A 36 15.29 20.43 -0.89
C LEU A 36 14.91 21.13 -2.21
N GLY A 37 13.65 21.01 -2.61
CA GLY A 37 13.12 21.64 -3.83
C GLY A 37 13.19 20.77 -5.10
N HIS A 38 14.00 19.71 -5.13
CA HIS A 38 14.20 18.87 -6.32
C HIS A 38 13.28 17.64 -6.42
N HIS A 39 12.48 17.35 -5.41
CA HIS A 39 11.67 16.12 -5.35
C HIS A 39 10.64 15.93 -6.48
N GLY A 40 10.23 17.02 -7.15
CA GLY A 40 9.33 16.99 -8.29
C GLY A 40 10.00 16.64 -9.64
N GLU A 41 11.33 16.69 -9.70
CA GLU A 41 12.12 16.63 -10.96
C GLU A 41 12.97 15.36 -11.04
N VAL A 42 12.91 14.50 -10.01
CA VAL A 42 13.76 13.33 -9.94
C VAL A 42 13.28 12.21 -10.86
N ARG A 43 14.23 11.44 -11.36
CA ARG A 43 14.02 10.25 -12.19
C ARG A 43 14.65 9.02 -11.54
N ILE A 44 14.16 7.87 -11.91
CA ILE A 44 14.83 6.60 -11.64
C ILE A 44 15.69 6.24 -12.86
N ALA A 45 16.97 6.02 -12.66
CA ALA A 45 17.89 5.71 -13.76
C ALA A 45 17.39 4.53 -14.61
N GLY A 46 17.38 4.69 -15.92
CA GLY A 46 16.94 3.65 -16.87
C GLY A 46 15.43 3.39 -16.92
N MET A 47 14.62 4.12 -16.15
CA MET A 47 13.17 3.96 -16.13
C MET A 47 12.45 5.09 -16.87
N PRO A 48 11.25 4.83 -17.43
CA PRO A 48 10.42 5.87 -18.04
C PRO A 48 9.83 6.82 -16.97
N ASP A 49 9.43 8.03 -17.39
CA ASP A 49 8.97 9.09 -16.48
C ASP A 49 7.59 8.81 -15.86
N ASN A 50 6.80 7.87 -16.40
CA ASN A 50 5.46 7.50 -15.93
C ASN A 50 5.44 6.41 -14.86
N ILE A 51 6.59 6.04 -14.27
CA ILE A 51 6.65 4.99 -13.25
C ILE A 51 6.25 5.45 -11.86
N ARG A 52 6.28 6.76 -11.59
CA ARG A 52 5.98 7.31 -10.25
C ARG A 52 5.41 8.73 -10.32
N ALA A 53 4.59 9.07 -9.33
CA ALA A 53 4.09 10.43 -9.10
C ALA A 53 3.97 10.74 -7.61
N LEU A 54 4.20 12.00 -7.21
CA LEU A 54 3.92 12.47 -5.85
C LEU A 54 2.43 12.82 -5.72
N GLY A 55 1.81 12.40 -4.64
CA GLY A 55 0.37 12.27 -4.47
C GLY A 55 -0.48 13.54 -4.34
N ILE A 56 0.03 14.75 -4.62
CA ILE A 56 -0.74 15.99 -4.39
C ILE A 56 -0.84 16.92 -5.62
N LYS A 57 -0.22 16.57 -6.74
CA LYS A 57 -0.26 17.40 -7.95
C LYS A 57 -0.38 16.52 -9.18
N PRO A 58 -1.13 16.95 -10.20
CA PRO A 58 -1.14 16.29 -11.49
C PRO A 58 0.27 16.11 -12.05
N ASN A 59 0.55 14.90 -12.54
CA ASN A 59 1.82 14.51 -13.14
C ASN A 59 1.56 14.16 -14.60
N LEU A 60 2.10 14.94 -15.53
CA LEU A 60 1.82 14.78 -16.95
C LEU A 60 2.19 13.41 -17.53
N PRO A 61 3.38 12.83 -17.25
CA PRO A 61 3.68 11.49 -17.71
C PRO A 61 2.69 10.43 -17.20
N PHE A 62 2.22 10.57 -15.97
CA PHE A 62 1.23 9.68 -15.36
C PHE A 62 -0.16 9.87 -15.99
N GLN A 63 -0.53 11.12 -16.29
CA GLN A 63 -1.78 11.47 -16.95
C GLN A 63 -1.82 10.95 -18.39
N HIS A 64 -0.76 11.12 -19.18
CA HIS A 64 -0.65 10.58 -20.53
C HIS A 64 -0.73 9.06 -20.53
N ASP A 65 -0.06 8.39 -19.60
CA ASP A 65 -0.14 6.94 -19.42
C ASP A 65 -1.57 6.49 -19.07
N PHE A 66 -2.27 7.23 -18.25
CA PHE A 66 -3.66 6.94 -17.90
C PHE A 66 -4.60 7.15 -19.12
N ALA A 67 -4.43 8.24 -19.86
CA ALA A 67 -5.19 8.51 -21.08
C ALA A 67 -4.97 7.40 -22.14
N LYS A 68 -3.70 7.00 -22.33
CA LYS A 68 -3.35 5.86 -23.20
C LYS A 68 -4.03 4.57 -22.73
N ALA A 69 -4.05 4.30 -21.43
CA ALA A 69 -4.71 3.13 -20.86
C ALA A 69 -6.21 3.05 -21.17
N MET A 70 -6.87 4.19 -21.32
CA MET A 70 -8.28 4.24 -21.71
C MET A 70 -8.47 3.81 -23.17
N VAL A 71 -7.53 4.18 -24.05
CA VAL A 71 -7.57 3.87 -25.48
C VAL A 71 -7.16 2.43 -25.76
N ASP A 72 -6.01 1.98 -25.21
CA ASP A 72 -5.42 0.66 -25.49
C ASP A 72 -6.34 -0.50 -25.14
N GLY A 73 -7.16 -0.34 -24.09
CA GLY A 73 -8.06 -1.39 -23.66
C GLY A 73 -9.31 -1.57 -24.52
N GLY A 74 -9.64 -0.58 -25.37
CA GLY A 74 -10.86 -0.58 -26.17
C GLY A 74 -12.14 -0.82 -25.36
N PRO A 75 -13.30 -0.94 -26.03
CA PRO A 75 -14.58 -1.23 -25.38
C PRO A 75 -14.67 -2.66 -24.80
N GLU A 76 -13.81 -3.58 -25.27
CA GLU A 76 -13.77 -4.98 -24.81
C GLU A 76 -13.08 -5.15 -23.44
N ALA A 77 -12.29 -4.18 -23.01
CA ALA A 77 -11.58 -4.20 -21.73
C ALA A 77 -12.47 -3.91 -20.51
N GLY A 78 -13.76 -3.93 -20.67
CA GLY A 78 -14.74 -3.76 -19.58
C GLY A 78 -14.86 -5.01 -18.74
N CYS A 79 -14.97 -4.85 -17.43
CA CYS A 79 -15.23 -5.93 -16.48
C CYS A 79 -16.67 -6.47 -16.53
N ASP A 80 -17.56 -5.82 -17.26
CA ASP A 80 -18.95 -6.24 -17.47
C ASP A 80 -19.34 -5.90 -18.91
N LYS A 81 -19.56 -6.92 -19.70
CA LYS A 81 -19.96 -6.82 -21.11
C LYS A 81 -21.46 -6.51 -21.27
N ARG A 82 -22.05 -5.74 -20.36
CA ARG A 82 -23.44 -5.30 -20.53
C ARG A 82 -23.58 -4.48 -21.79
N VAL A 83 -24.60 -4.83 -22.56
CA VAL A 83 -24.93 -4.20 -23.82
C VAL A 83 -25.01 -2.68 -23.66
N GLY A 84 -24.13 -1.94 -24.31
CA GLY A 84 -24.22 -0.50 -24.55
C GLY A 84 -23.11 0.39 -24.00
N GLN A 85 -22.41 0.07 -22.92
CA GLN A 85 -21.27 0.85 -22.42
C GLN A 85 -20.26 -0.02 -21.67
N PRO A 86 -18.96 0.13 -21.90
CA PRO A 86 -17.93 -0.59 -21.15
C PRO A 86 -17.93 -0.11 -19.69
N VAL A 87 -17.80 -1.06 -18.76
CA VAL A 87 -17.70 -0.81 -17.33
C VAL A 87 -16.27 -1.11 -16.89
N PHE A 88 -15.60 -0.17 -16.25
CA PHE A 88 -14.27 -0.38 -15.71
C PHE A 88 -14.34 -0.78 -14.24
N CYS A 89 -13.79 -1.93 -13.89
CA CYS A 89 -13.65 -2.34 -12.50
C CYS A 89 -12.33 -1.85 -11.93
N VAL A 90 -12.42 -1.17 -10.81
CA VAL A 90 -11.28 -0.69 -10.02
C VAL A 90 -11.27 -1.43 -8.70
N LEU A 91 -10.16 -2.07 -8.36
CA LEU A 91 -9.96 -2.71 -7.06
C LEU A 91 -9.00 -1.90 -6.21
N ILE A 92 -9.41 -1.64 -4.98
CA ILE A 92 -8.67 -0.83 -4.00
C ILE A 92 -8.46 -1.69 -2.75
N ILE A 93 -7.20 -1.99 -2.39
CA ILE A 93 -6.87 -2.92 -1.32
C ILE A 93 -6.10 -2.18 -0.23
N SER A 94 -6.62 -2.20 1.01
CA SER A 94 -5.95 -1.54 2.14
C SER A 94 -4.72 -2.29 2.65
N GLY A 95 -3.91 -1.57 3.42
CA GLY A 95 -2.98 -2.16 4.36
C GLY A 95 -3.70 -2.99 5.44
N GLY A 96 -2.91 -3.61 6.34
CA GLY A 96 -3.46 -4.40 7.44
C GLY A 96 -2.51 -5.43 8.07
N GLY A 97 -1.24 -5.49 7.69
CA GLY A 97 -0.28 -6.47 8.23
C GLY A 97 -0.78 -7.91 8.04
N GLY A 98 -0.79 -8.72 9.09
CA GLY A 98 -1.30 -10.10 9.06
C GLY A 98 -2.77 -10.23 8.68
N PHE A 99 -3.57 -9.17 8.89
CA PHE A 99 -4.98 -9.14 8.48
C PHE A 99 -5.19 -9.15 6.96
N GLY A 100 -4.12 -8.93 6.16
CA GLY A 100 -4.15 -9.11 4.71
C GLY A 100 -4.60 -10.51 4.26
N ALA A 101 -4.49 -11.50 5.12
CA ALA A 101 -5.03 -12.84 4.89
C ALA A 101 -6.53 -12.81 4.55
N TYR A 102 -7.30 -11.86 5.12
CA TYR A 102 -8.71 -11.67 4.77
C TYR A 102 -8.90 -11.30 3.30
N GLY A 103 -8.22 -10.25 2.83
CA GLY A 103 -8.36 -9.79 1.45
C GLY A 103 -7.87 -10.83 0.42
N ALA A 104 -6.79 -11.55 0.75
CA ALA A 104 -6.31 -12.68 -0.05
C ALA A 104 -7.36 -13.79 -0.15
N GLY A 105 -8.02 -14.12 0.98
CA GLY A 105 -9.12 -15.08 1.03
C GLY A 105 -10.33 -14.61 0.22
N VAL A 106 -10.75 -13.34 0.37
CA VAL A 106 -11.87 -12.76 -0.40
C VAL A 106 -11.64 -12.91 -1.90
N LEU A 107 -10.44 -12.60 -2.40
CA LEU A 107 -10.13 -12.75 -3.83
C LEU A 107 -10.24 -14.21 -4.29
N ASN A 108 -9.70 -15.14 -3.50
CA ASN A 108 -9.81 -16.58 -3.80
C ASN A 108 -11.26 -17.05 -3.83
N GLY A 109 -12.06 -16.73 -2.81
CA GLY A 109 -13.47 -17.10 -2.77
C GLY A 109 -14.27 -16.45 -3.89
N TRP A 110 -13.97 -15.19 -4.21
CA TRP A 110 -14.63 -14.48 -5.30
C TRP A 110 -14.35 -15.10 -6.67
N SER A 111 -13.13 -15.59 -6.90
CA SER A 111 -12.80 -16.38 -8.11
C SER A 111 -13.55 -17.71 -8.16
N GLN A 112 -13.60 -18.43 -7.02
CA GLN A 112 -14.32 -19.69 -6.91
C GLN A 112 -15.82 -19.52 -7.19
N SER A 113 -16.41 -18.37 -6.86
CA SER A 113 -17.81 -18.03 -7.19
C SER A 113 -18.03 -17.78 -8.69
N GLY A 114 -16.97 -17.67 -9.48
CA GLY A 114 -17.04 -17.30 -10.91
C GLY A 114 -17.48 -15.85 -11.16
N GLN A 115 -17.58 -15.01 -10.13
CA GLN A 115 -18.11 -13.64 -10.26
C GLN A 115 -17.03 -12.55 -10.15
N ARG A 116 -15.76 -12.93 -9.88
CA ARG A 116 -14.67 -11.96 -9.81
C ARG A 116 -14.43 -11.34 -11.19
N PRO A 117 -14.56 -10.01 -11.30
CA PRO A 117 -14.29 -9.33 -12.57
C PRO A 117 -12.79 -9.23 -12.84
N GLU A 118 -12.45 -8.98 -14.08
CA GLU A 118 -11.14 -8.49 -14.43
C GLU A 118 -11.04 -6.99 -14.09
N PHE A 119 -9.97 -6.61 -13.39
CA PHE A 119 -9.81 -5.22 -12.94
C PHE A 119 -8.98 -4.41 -13.95
N LYS A 120 -9.55 -3.30 -14.41
CA LYS A 120 -8.83 -2.30 -15.23
C LYS A 120 -7.72 -1.61 -14.42
N ILE A 121 -8.02 -1.32 -13.15
CA ILE A 121 -7.08 -0.68 -12.23
C ILE A 121 -7.08 -1.46 -10.91
N VAL A 122 -5.89 -1.73 -10.39
CA VAL A 122 -5.70 -2.25 -9.04
C VAL A 122 -4.77 -1.31 -8.27
N THR A 123 -5.16 -0.94 -7.05
CA THR A 123 -4.33 -0.15 -6.14
C THR A 123 -4.13 -0.89 -4.83
N GLY A 124 -2.93 -0.77 -4.24
CA GLY A 124 -2.62 -1.41 -2.97
C GLY A 124 -1.65 -0.62 -2.10
N ILE A 125 -1.83 -0.75 -0.78
CA ILE A 125 -0.98 -0.18 0.27
C ILE A 125 -0.56 -1.31 1.21
N SER A 126 0.72 -1.33 1.63
CA SER A 126 1.22 -2.29 2.64
C SER A 126 0.94 -3.75 2.24
N THR A 127 0.28 -4.54 3.08
CA THR A 127 -0.15 -5.90 2.70
C THR A 127 -1.05 -5.90 1.46
N GLY A 128 -1.86 -4.84 1.22
CA GLY A 128 -2.61 -4.66 -0.01
C GLY A 128 -1.73 -4.52 -1.23
N ALA A 129 -0.55 -3.92 -1.10
CA ALA A 129 0.45 -3.85 -2.17
C ALA A 129 1.04 -5.23 -2.49
N LEU A 130 1.16 -6.12 -1.49
CA LEU A 130 1.61 -7.51 -1.69
C LEU A 130 0.53 -8.38 -2.36
N ILE A 131 -0.75 -8.07 -2.14
CA ILE A 131 -1.90 -8.74 -2.77
C ILE A 131 -2.13 -8.23 -4.21
N ALA A 132 -1.91 -6.94 -4.45
CA ALA A 132 -2.30 -6.26 -5.67
C ALA A 132 -1.76 -6.88 -6.98
N PRO A 133 -0.51 -7.38 -7.10
CA PRO A 133 -0.02 -8.07 -8.28
C PRO A 133 -0.85 -9.29 -8.66
N PHE A 134 -1.22 -10.11 -7.69
CA PHE A 134 -2.05 -11.31 -7.89
C PHE A 134 -3.48 -10.95 -8.28
N ALA A 135 -4.05 -9.94 -7.60
CA ALA A 135 -5.37 -9.42 -7.93
C ALA A 135 -5.44 -8.88 -9.36
N PHE A 136 -4.37 -8.23 -9.80
CA PHE A 136 -4.21 -7.68 -11.13
C PHE A 136 -4.10 -8.76 -12.21
N LEU A 137 -3.35 -9.82 -11.95
CA LEU A 137 -3.14 -10.92 -12.88
C LEU A 137 -4.35 -11.88 -13.00
N GLY A 138 -5.25 -11.87 -12.01
CA GLY A 138 -6.49 -12.66 -12.09
C GLY A 138 -6.43 -14.03 -11.40
N SER A 139 -7.46 -14.85 -11.66
CA SER A 139 -7.72 -16.10 -10.92
C SER A 139 -6.65 -17.17 -11.11
N GLU A 140 -5.92 -17.15 -12.20
CA GLU A 140 -4.81 -18.11 -12.44
C GLU A 140 -3.67 -17.96 -11.41
N TRP A 141 -3.61 -16.83 -10.71
CA TRP A 141 -2.61 -16.55 -9.69
C TRP A 141 -3.12 -16.74 -8.25
N ASP A 142 -4.35 -17.19 -8.07
CA ASP A 142 -4.97 -17.33 -6.75
C ASP A 142 -4.31 -18.39 -5.88
N GLU A 143 -3.84 -19.50 -6.46
CA GLU A 143 -3.08 -20.51 -5.72
C GLU A 143 -1.75 -19.92 -5.19
N LYS A 144 -1.02 -19.18 -6.01
CA LYS A 144 0.22 -18.52 -5.59
C LYS A 144 -0.07 -17.47 -4.49
N LEU A 145 -1.19 -16.73 -4.59
CA LEU A 145 -1.65 -15.81 -3.54
C LEU A 145 -1.96 -16.56 -2.24
N ALA A 146 -2.70 -17.68 -2.30
CA ALA A 146 -3.02 -18.49 -1.14
C ALA A 146 -1.75 -19.00 -0.45
N ILE A 147 -0.78 -19.54 -1.21
CA ILE A 147 0.51 -19.97 -0.71
C ILE A 147 1.24 -18.81 -0.01
N ALA A 148 1.28 -17.62 -0.62
CA ALA A 148 1.97 -16.46 -0.07
C ALA A 148 1.50 -16.08 1.34
N PHE A 149 0.21 -16.23 1.63
CA PHE A 149 -0.37 -15.87 2.94
C PHE A 149 -0.51 -17.06 3.89
N ARG A 150 -0.83 -18.27 3.41
CA ARG A 150 -1.06 -19.45 4.27
C ARG A 150 0.21 -20.09 4.78
N THR A 151 1.37 -19.83 4.17
CA THR A 151 2.69 -20.36 4.59
C THR A 151 3.43 -19.48 5.58
N ILE A 152 2.87 -18.35 5.99
CA ILE A 152 3.40 -17.56 7.09
C ILE A 152 3.03 -18.25 8.39
N GLU A 153 4.02 -18.59 9.23
CA GLU A 153 3.81 -19.29 10.50
C GLU A 153 3.93 -18.36 11.71
N ASN A 154 4.79 -17.36 11.64
CA ASN A 154 5.01 -16.45 12.74
C ASN A 154 5.72 -15.15 12.32
N ASP A 155 5.86 -14.18 13.26
CA ASP A 155 6.53 -12.90 13.03
C ASP A 155 7.91 -13.03 12.37
N LYS A 156 8.68 -14.11 12.63
CA LYS A 156 10.04 -14.27 12.10
C LYS A 156 10.08 -14.53 10.59
N ASP A 157 8.98 -14.95 10.01
CA ASP A 157 8.86 -15.12 8.56
C ASP A 157 8.75 -13.79 7.83
N ILE A 158 8.50 -12.70 8.58
CA ILE A 158 8.32 -11.35 8.06
C ILE A 158 9.44 -10.44 8.55
N VAL A 159 9.79 -10.49 9.86
CA VAL A 159 10.77 -9.60 10.48
C VAL A 159 11.75 -10.37 11.36
N ASP A 160 13.02 -10.00 11.31
CA ASP A 160 14.06 -10.48 12.23
C ASP A 160 14.33 -9.41 13.29
N ARG A 161 13.88 -9.64 14.52
CA ARG A 161 14.00 -8.67 15.63
C ARG A 161 15.47 -8.44 16.01
N ARG A 162 15.86 -7.19 16.10
CA ARG A 162 17.22 -6.79 16.50
C ARG A 162 17.41 -6.97 18.02
N GLY A 163 18.62 -7.35 18.44
CA GLY A 163 19.02 -7.27 19.85
C GLY A 163 19.17 -5.81 20.32
N LEU A 164 19.32 -5.62 21.65
CA LEU A 164 19.40 -4.29 22.29
C LEU A 164 20.41 -3.34 21.64
N VAL A 165 21.60 -3.82 21.29
CA VAL A 165 22.64 -3.00 20.64
C VAL A 165 22.17 -2.57 19.24
N GLY A 166 21.52 -3.45 18.49
CA GLY A 166 20.99 -3.13 17.18
C GLY A 166 19.87 -2.09 17.23
N ILE A 167 19.02 -2.13 18.26
CA ILE A 167 17.94 -1.12 18.46
C ILE A 167 18.55 0.27 18.73
N LEU A 168 19.65 0.35 19.45
CA LEU A 168 20.29 1.62 19.79
C LEU A 168 21.14 2.23 18.65
N THR A 169 21.55 1.42 17.68
CA THR A 169 22.50 1.83 16.61
C THR A 169 21.89 1.84 15.20
N LYS A 170 20.61 1.46 15.05
CA LYS A 170 19.93 1.36 13.77
C LYS A 170 18.60 2.15 13.80
N ASP A 171 18.01 2.31 12.65
CA ASP A 171 16.80 3.08 12.38
C ASP A 171 15.48 2.31 12.60
N SER A 172 15.57 1.07 13.10
CA SER A 172 14.40 0.19 13.26
C SER A 172 14.59 -0.89 14.33
N LEU A 173 13.49 -1.46 14.81
CA LEU A 173 13.49 -2.54 15.80
C LEU A 173 13.82 -3.91 15.19
N ALA A 174 13.67 -4.09 13.88
CA ALA A 174 13.91 -5.34 13.18
C ALA A 174 14.58 -5.13 11.81
N LYS A 175 14.95 -6.23 11.15
CA LYS A 175 15.39 -6.29 9.76
C LYS A 175 14.24 -6.82 8.90
N THR A 176 14.24 -6.48 7.62
CA THR A 176 13.25 -6.94 6.62
C THR A 176 13.76 -8.06 5.74
N ASP A 177 14.92 -8.66 6.06
CA ASP A 177 15.50 -9.74 5.25
C ASP A 177 14.50 -10.88 4.98
N PRO A 178 13.69 -11.38 5.97
CA PRO A 178 12.71 -12.43 5.71
C PRO A 178 11.63 -11.98 4.73
N LEU A 179 11.03 -10.78 4.92
CA LEU A 179 10.02 -10.25 4.02
C LEU A 179 10.59 -10.02 2.60
N SER A 180 11.80 -9.49 2.50
CA SER A 180 12.49 -9.29 1.21
C SER A 180 12.72 -10.62 0.49
N ALA A 181 13.11 -11.67 1.21
CA ALA A 181 13.27 -13.01 0.65
C ALA A 181 11.94 -13.59 0.15
N ARG A 182 10.85 -13.44 0.91
CA ARG A 182 9.50 -13.86 0.49
C ARG A 182 9.02 -13.11 -0.75
N ILE A 183 9.18 -11.78 -0.78
CA ILE A 183 8.86 -10.97 -1.97
C ILE A 183 9.67 -11.47 -3.17
N SER A 184 10.96 -11.76 -2.99
CA SER A 184 11.84 -12.24 -4.06
C SER A 184 11.46 -13.63 -4.58
N ALA A 185 10.94 -14.49 -3.72
CA ALA A 185 10.47 -15.83 -4.08
C ALA A 185 9.15 -15.79 -4.88
N ILE A 186 8.29 -14.80 -4.59
CA ILE A 186 6.95 -14.67 -5.17
C ILE A 186 7.00 -13.83 -6.47
N VAL A 187 7.68 -12.67 -6.41
CA VAL A 187 7.78 -11.75 -7.55
C VAL A 187 8.93 -12.22 -8.43
N THR A 188 8.61 -13.05 -9.39
CA THR A 188 9.54 -13.63 -10.36
C THR A 188 9.56 -12.83 -11.66
N SER A 189 10.49 -13.15 -12.55
CA SER A 189 10.50 -12.58 -13.91
C SER A 189 9.25 -12.97 -14.70
N GLU A 190 8.69 -14.17 -14.45
CA GLU A 190 7.41 -14.62 -15.01
C GLU A 190 6.26 -13.69 -14.61
N MET A 191 6.16 -13.38 -13.30
CA MET A 191 5.14 -12.43 -12.82
C MET A 191 5.33 -11.04 -13.43
N LEU A 192 6.57 -10.57 -13.53
CA LEU A 192 6.87 -9.27 -14.09
C LEU A 192 6.43 -9.19 -15.57
N GLU A 193 6.74 -10.22 -16.38
CA GLU A 193 6.32 -10.27 -17.80
C GLU A 193 4.81 -10.35 -17.95
N ALA A 194 4.12 -11.15 -17.11
CA ALA A 194 2.66 -11.20 -17.10
C ALA A 194 2.04 -9.82 -16.78
N ILE A 195 2.60 -9.09 -15.82
CA ILE A 195 2.15 -7.73 -15.49
C ILE A 195 2.44 -6.76 -16.64
N ALA A 196 3.58 -6.89 -17.32
CA ALA A 196 3.92 -6.07 -18.49
C ALA A 196 2.93 -6.29 -19.64
N GLU A 197 2.50 -7.54 -19.87
CA GLU A 197 1.49 -7.85 -20.89
C GLU A 197 0.15 -7.18 -20.56
N GLU A 198 -0.33 -7.31 -19.35
CA GLU A 198 -1.57 -6.68 -18.89
C GLU A 198 -1.53 -5.15 -18.97
N TYR A 199 -0.35 -4.58 -18.70
CA TYR A 199 -0.12 -3.14 -18.86
C TYR A 199 -0.21 -2.72 -20.33
N ARG A 200 0.35 -3.49 -21.27
CA ARG A 200 0.25 -3.23 -22.72
C ARG A 200 -1.21 -3.27 -23.21
N GLN A 201 -2.03 -4.12 -22.57
CA GLN A 201 -3.48 -4.20 -22.82
C GLN A 201 -4.28 -3.06 -22.14
N GLY A 202 -3.60 -2.04 -21.61
CA GLY A 202 -4.23 -0.85 -21.03
C GLY A 202 -4.71 -1.01 -19.60
N ARG A 203 -4.27 -2.06 -18.86
CA ARG A 203 -4.57 -2.21 -17.43
C ARG A 203 -3.51 -1.53 -16.58
N ARG A 204 -3.83 -1.14 -15.36
CA ARG A 204 -2.92 -0.38 -14.49
C ARG A 204 -2.83 -0.97 -13.08
N LEU A 205 -1.61 -1.15 -12.62
CA LEU A 205 -1.29 -1.62 -11.27
C LEU A 205 -0.51 -0.53 -10.52
N TYR A 206 -1.11 0.01 -9.45
CA TYR A 206 -0.52 1.07 -8.66
C TYR A 206 -0.27 0.64 -7.21
N VAL A 207 0.87 1.04 -6.67
CA VAL A 207 1.23 0.83 -5.27
C VAL A 207 1.66 2.14 -4.64
N GLY A 208 1.25 2.38 -3.39
CA GLY A 208 1.61 3.58 -2.65
C GLY A 208 2.72 3.32 -1.64
N THR A 209 3.70 4.23 -1.55
CA THR A 209 4.69 4.31 -0.47
C THR A 209 4.71 5.72 0.10
N THR A 210 5.12 5.89 1.34
CA THR A 210 5.34 7.23 1.92
C THR A 210 6.78 7.65 1.76
N ASN A 211 7.04 8.77 1.09
CA ASN A 211 8.33 9.42 1.08
C ASN A 211 8.44 10.31 2.33
N LEU A 212 9.34 9.96 3.27
CA LEU A 212 9.49 10.68 4.53
C LEU A 212 10.07 12.08 4.37
N ASP A 213 10.88 12.32 3.33
CA ASP A 213 11.50 13.62 3.10
C ASP A 213 10.46 14.67 2.67
N THR A 214 9.47 14.25 1.89
CA THR A 214 8.39 15.11 1.39
C THR A 214 7.12 15.06 2.22
N GLN A 215 6.99 14.05 3.08
CA GLN A 215 5.75 13.73 3.81
C GLN A 215 4.56 13.52 2.86
N GLN A 216 4.79 12.88 1.71
CA GLN A 216 3.77 12.65 0.70
C GLN A 216 3.69 11.18 0.29
N LEU A 217 2.49 10.77 -0.14
CA LEU A 217 2.32 9.50 -0.82
C LEU A 217 3.01 9.56 -2.18
N THR A 218 3.89 8.61 -2.46
CA THR A 218 4.41 8.34 -3.79
C THR A 218 3.62 7.19 -4.40
N ILE A 219 2.95 7.44 -5.50
CA ILE A 219 2.21 6.44 -6.26
C ILE A 219 3.14 5.86 -7.32
N TRP A 220 3.36 4.55 -7.30
CA TRP A 220 4.18 3.81 -8.25
C TRP A 220 3.31 3.08 -9.25
N ASN A 221 3.59 3.23 -10.54
CA ASN A 221 3.00 2.47 -11.62
C ASN A 221 3.83 1.20 -11.85
N LEU A 222 3.45 0.12 -11.17
CA LEU A 222 4.17 -1.15 -11.25
C LEU A 222 4.07 -1.79 -12.64
N GLY A 223 2.97 -1.54 -13.36
CA GLY A 223 2.83 -1.97 -14.75
C GLY A 223 3.85 -1.29 -15.69
N ALA A 224 4.06 0.02 -15.51
CA ALA A 224 5.07 0.75 -16.28
C ALA A 224 6.50 0.30 -15.92
N ILE A 225 6.78 0.00 -14.65
CA ILE A 225 8.06 -0.59 -14.23
C ILE A 225 8.27 -1.94 -14.92
N ALA A 226 7.27 -2.82 -14.89
CA ALA A 226 7.33 -4.14 -15.51
C ALA A 226 7.56 -4.05 -17.03
N ASN A 227 6.90 -3.11 -17.70
CA ASN A 227 6.99 -2.91 -19.16
C ASN A 227 8.21 -2.08 -19.60
N SER A 228 9.05 -1.61 -18.69
CA SER A 228 10.17 -0.71 -19.02
C SER A 228 11.32 -1.37 -19.78
N ASN A 229 11.41 -2.71 -19.74
CA ASN A 229 12.55 -3.50 -20.23
C ASN A 229 13.90 -3.09 -19.59
N ALA A 230 13.89 -2.33 -18.50
CA ALA A 230 15.09 -1.91 -17.81
C ALA A 230 15.73 -3.09 -17.04
N PRO A 231 17.07 -3.23 -17.04
CA PRO A 231 17.74 -4.32 -16.32
C PRO A 231 17.36 -4.42 -14.85
N ASP A 232 17.12 -3.27 -14.21
CA ASP A 232 16.77 -3.18 -12.79
C ASP A 232 15.26 -3.20 -12.51
N ALA A 233 14.41 -3.42 -13.51
CA ALA A 233 12.94 -3.39 -13.35
C ALA A 233 12.44 -4.33 -12.26
N LEU A 234 12.89 -5.59 -12.25
CA LEU A 234 12.51 -6.58 -11.24
C LEU A 234 13.00 -6.17 -9.85
N HIS A 235 14.22 -5.64 -9.74
CA HIS A 235 14.76 -5.16 -8.48
C HIS A 235 13.94 -3.97 -7.93
N LEU A 236 13.66 -2.98 -8.76
CA LEU A 236 12.85 -1.82 -8.38
C LEU A 236 11.42 -2.24 -7.99
N PHE A 237 10.78 -3.12 -8.75
CA PHE A 237 9.45 -3.63 -8.44
C PHE A 237 9.39 -4.25 -7.05
N ARG A 238 10.32 -5.16 -6.73
CA ARG A 238 10.44 -5.79 -5.41
C ARG A 238 10.72 -4.76 -4.30
N LYS A 239 11.56 -3.79 -4.60
CA LYS A 239 11.94 -2.72 -3.66
C LYS A 239 10.77 -1.80 -3.32
N VAL A 240 9.91 -1.48 -4.28
CA VAL A 240 8.67 -0.71 -4.07
C VAL A 240 7.68 -1.50 -3.19
N LEU A 241 7.50 -2.79 -3.44
CA LEU A 241 6.64 -3.63 -2.60
C LEU A 241 7.16 -3.72 -1.16
N LEU A 242 8.48 -3.90 -1.00
CA LEU A 242 9.12 -3.90 0.32
C LEU A 242 8.93 -2.55 1.03
N ALA A 243 9.13 -1.45 0.33
CA ALA A 243 8.94 -0.10 0.88
C ALA A 243 7.48 0.12 1.32
N SER A 244 6.52 -0.30 0.49
CA SER A 244 5.10 -0.19 0.81
C SER A 244 4.68 -1.00 2.05
N ALA A 245 5.41 -2.07 2.37
CA ALA A 245 5.15 -2.91 3.54
C ALA A 245 6.12 -2.66 4.71
N SER A 246 7.00 -1.65 4.62
CA SER A 246 7.98 -1.32 5.67
C SER A 246 7.36 -0.39 6.72
N ILE A 247 6.71 -0.98 7.73
CA ILE A 247 6.05 -0.25 8.84
C ILE A 247 7.11 0.52 9.65
N PRO A 248 6.98 1.85 9.79
CA PRO A 248 7.94 2.66 10.54
C PRO A 248 8.11 2.18 11.98
N ILE A 249 9.32 2.36 12.54
CA ILE A 249 9.74 1.90 13.86
C ILE A 249 9.95 0.37 13.88
N ALA A 250 9.00 -0.42 13.41
CA ALA A 250 9.12 -1.87 13.37
C ALA A 250 10.16 -2.33 12.35
N MET A 251 10.14 -1.74 11.15
CA MET A 251 10.99 -2.10 10.01
C MET A 251 11.83 -0.90 9.54
N PRO A 252 13.02 -1.14 8.97
CA PRO A 252 13.84 -0.06 8.41
C PRO A 252 13.16 0.58 7.20
N PRO A 253 13.36 1.88 7.00
CA PRO A 253 12.99 2.52 5.75
C PRO A 253 13.76 1.94 4.57
N VAL A 254 13.15 1.96 3.40
CA VAL A 254 13.77 1.50 2.15
C VAL A 254 14.30 2.72 1.39
N MET A 255 15.61 2.72 1.14
CA MET A 255 16.27 3.78 0.40
C MET A 255 16.11 3.53 -1.10
N ILE A 256 15.44 4.43 -1.83
CA ILE A 256 15.26 4.35 -3.29
C ILE A 256 16.18 5.35 -3.96
N ASN A 257 17.06 4.86 -4.84
CA ASN A 257 17.98 5.73 -5.56
C ASN A 257 17.23 6.52 -6.64
N VAL A 258 17.50 7.83 -6.68
CA VAL A 258 16.95 8.76 -7.65
C VAL A 258 18.07 9.59 -8.28
N THR A 259 17.83 10.13 -9.46
CA THR A 259 18.78 11.02 -10.15
C THR A 259 18.16 12.42 -10.31
N ALA A 260 18.93 13.44 -9.99
CA ALA A 260 18.62 14.84 -10.26
C ALA A 260 19.92 15.54 -10.66
N ASP A 261 19.89 16.40 -11.67
CA ASP A 261 21.04 17.17 -12.17
C ASP A 261 22.29 16.30 -12.44
N GLY A 262 22.07 15.08 -12.99
CA GLY A 262 23.13 14.13 -13.30
C GLY A 262 23.81 13.47 -12.11
N LYS A 263 23.29 13.67 -10.89
CA LYS A 263 23.81 13.06 -9.65
C LYS A 263 22.82 12.06 -9.09
N THR A 264 23.31 11.06 -8.39
CA THR A 264 22.50 10.06 -7.69
C THR A 264 22.31 10.45 -6.23
N TYR A 265 21.08 10.39 -5.78
CA TYR A 265 20.65 10.64 -4.41
C TYR A 265 19.82 9.46 -3.90
N ASP A 266 19.44 9.49 -2.63
CA ASP A 266 18.49 8.56 -2.05
C ASP A 266 17.23 9.27 -1.53
N GLU A 267 16.07 8.66 -1.71
CA GLU A 267 14.83 9.01 -1.04
C GLU A 267 14.49 7.95 -0.01
N MET A 268 13.99 8.37 1.15
CA MET A 268 13.63 7.47 2.26
C MET A 268 12.14 7.12 2.19
N HIS A 269 11.84 5.87 1.85
CA HIS A 269 10.48 5.37 1.72
C HIS A 269 10.11 4.40 2.85
N VAL A 270 8.88 4.50 3.32
CA VAL A 270 8.26 3.62 4.30
C VAL A 270 6.86 3.22 3.83
N ASP A 271 6.17 2.42 4.65
CA ASP A 271 4.80 1.95 4.40
C ASP A 271 3.88 3.10 3.96
N GLY A 272 3.13 2.86 2.89
CA GLY A 272 2.16 3.80 2.37
C GLY A 272 1.06 4.16 3.37
N GLY A 273 0.79 3.25 4.31
CA GLY A 273 -0.19 3.42 5.39
C GLY A 273 0.10 4.56 6.37
N VAL A 274 1.26 5.21 6.27
CA VAL A 274 1.56 6.46 6.99
C VAL A 274 0.79 7.64 6.40
N GLN A 275 0.48 7.61 5.10
CA GLN A 275 -0.20 8.70 4.38
C GLN A 275 -1.62 8.33 3.94
N ALA A 276 -1.89 7.07 3.61
CA ALA A 276 -3.20 6.61 3.18
C ALA A 276 -3.36 5.10 3.41
N GLN A 277 -4.53 4.66 3.88
CA GLN A 277 -4.87 3.24 3.93
C GLN A 277 -5.45 2.74 2.62
N PHE A 278 -6.06 3.63 1.85
CA PHE A 278 -6.61 3.42 0.52
C PHE A 278 -6.26 4.60 -0.35
N PHE A 279 -6.12 4.40 -1.65
CA PHE A 279 -6.01 5.51 -2.59
C PHE A 279 -6.58 5.16 -3.96
N VAL A 280 -6.99 6.19 -4.67
CA VAL A 280 -7.20 6.19 -6.11
C VAL A 280 -6.25 7.20 -6.74
N PRO A 281 -5.69 6.97 -7.93
CA PRO A 281 -4.64 7.83 -8.49
C PRO A 281 -5.14 9.21 -8.96
N LEU A 282 -6.36 9.62 -8.60
CA LEU A 282 -6.97 10.86 -9.05
C LEU A 282 -6.30 12.13 -8.52
N ALA A 283 -5.51 12.04 -7.44
CA ALA A 283 -4.74 13.18 -6.92
C ALA A 283 -3.58 13.58 -7.85
N VAL A 284 -3.10 12.64 -8.68
CA VAL A 284 -1.98 12.84 -9.60
C VAL A 284 -2.40 12.87 -11.07
N ILE A 285 -3.69 12.74 -11.36
CA ILE A 285 -4.27 12.74 -12.71
C ILE A 285 -5.34 13.84 -12.79
N ASP A 286 -5.16 14.80 -13.68
CA ASP A 286 -6.25 15.68 -14.11
C ASP A 286 -7.17 14.85 -15.01
N LEU A 287 -8.22 14.26 -14.41
CA LEU A 287 -9.10 13.34 -15.10
C LEU A 287 -9.84 13.98 -16.29
N PRO A 288 -10.37 15.23 -16.21
CA PRO A 288 -10.91 15.92 -17.35
C PRO A 288 -9.94 16.03 -18.53
N ALA A 289 -8.69 16.43 -18.25
CA ALA A 289 -7.66 16.55 -19.26
C ALA A 289 -7.26 15.18 -19.84
N ALA A 290 -7.12 14.13 -19.01
CA ALA A 290 -6.84 12.78 -19.47
C ALA A 290 -7.96 12.21 -20.37
N ILE A 291 -9.23 12.48 -20.03
CA ILE A 291 -10.37 12.10 -20.86
C ILE A 291 -10.37 12.85 -22.20
N ALA A 292 -10.06 14.16 -22.19
CA ALA A 292 -9.98 14.95 -23.42
C ALA A 292 -8.87 14.41 -24.34
N GLU A 293 -7.72 14.06 -23.78
CA GLU A 293 -6.60 13.44 -24.51
C GLU A 293 -7.01 12.08 -25.09
N ALA A 294 -7.61 11.19 -24.31
CA ALA A 294 -8.08 9.90 -24.78
C ALA A 294 -9.12 10.05 -25.91
N ARG A 295 -10.04 11.02 -25.81
CA ARG A 295 -11.01 11.31 -26.88
C ARG A 295 -10.34 11.75 -28.17
N SER A 296 -9.30 12.59 -28.09
CA SER A 296 -8.56 13.02 -29.29
C SER A 296 -7.84 11.85 -29.96
N ALA A 297 -7.57 10.76 -29.22
CA ALA A 297 -6.98 9.52 -29.71
C ALA A 297 -8.02 8.43 -30.11
N GLY A 298 -9.33 8.81 -30.19
CA GLY A 298 -10.38 7.91 -30.65
C GLY A 298 -11.20 7.20 -29.54
N PHE A 299 -11.05 7.61 -28.29
CA PHE A 299 -11.87 7.11 -27.18
C PHE A 299 -13.23 7.84 -27.19
N ASP A 300 -14.26 7.24 -27.72
CA ASP A 300 -15.57 7.85 -27.97
C ASP A 300 -16.67 7.45 -26.98
N TYR A 301 -16.33 6.63 -25.98
CA TYR A 301 -17.27 6.18 -24.95
C TYR A 301 -16.86 6.65 -23.55
N TYR A 302 -17.81 6.69 -22.62
CA TYR A 302 -17.56 7.05 -21.23
C TYR A 302 -17.83 5.84 -20.33
N PRO A 303 -16.79 5.17 -19.82
CA PRO A 303 -17.00 4.04 -18.94
C PRO A 303 -17.55 4.51 -17.59
N THR A 304 -18.47 3.74 -17.02
CA THR A 304 -18.89 3.93 -15.63
C THR A 304 -18.05 3.02 -14.74
N PRO A 305 -17.12 3.56 -13.93
CA PRO A 305 -16.31 2.74 -13.04
C PRO A 305 -17.13 2.07 -11.95
N ARG A 306 -16.81 0.80 -11.66
CA ARG A 306 -17.21 0.09 -10.44
C ARG A 306 -16.01 0.04 -9.50
N MET A 307 -16.14 0.66 -8.36
CA MET A 307 -15.11 0.72 -7.35
C MET A 307 -15.34 -0.36 -6.29
N PHE A 308 -14.42 -1.32 -6.21
CA PHE A 308 -14.41 -2.37 -5.21
C PHE A 308 -13.33 -2.07 -4.17
N VAL A 309 -13.70 -2.02 -2.91
CA VAL A 309 -12.79 -1.75 -1.80
C VAL A 309 -12.73 -2.97 -0.87
N ILE A 310 -11.54 -3.54 -0.69
CA ILE A 310 -11.27 -4.58 0.29
C ILE A 310 -10.48 -3.97 1.44
N ARG A 311 -11.06 -3.98 2.65
CA ARG A 311 -10.43 -3.50 3.86
C ARG A 311 -9.91 -4.64 4.72
N ASN A 312 -8.62 -4.74 4.87
CA ASN A 312 -7.93 -5.70 5.75
C ASN A 312 -7.90 -5.20 7.20
N ALA A 313 -9.02 -4.70 7.68
CA ALA A 313 -9.22 -4.22 9.04
C ALA A 313 -10.72 -4.15 9.33
N LYS A 314 -11.09 -4.01 10.60
CA LYS A 314 -12.46 -3.71 10.99
C LYS A 314 -12.74 -2.21 10.86
N PHE A 315 -13.97 -1.83 10.53
CA PHE A 315 -14.37 -0.43 10.55
C PHE A 315 -14.47 0.10 12.00
N ILE A 316 -15.07 -0.70 12.89
CA ILE A 316 -15.15 -0.38 14.33
C ILE A 316 -13.93 -1.03 14.99
N PRO A 317 -13.03 -0.23 15.59
CA PRO A 317 -11.86 -0.74 16.28
C PRO A 317 -12.24 -1.52 17.53
N GLU A 318 -11.41 -2.51 17.88
CA GLU A 318 -11.59 -3.24 19.14
C GLU A 318 -11.18 -2.39 20.34
N GLU A 319 -12.02 -2.41 21.38
CA GLU A 319 -11.67 -1.83 22.65
C GLU A 319 -10.55 -2.65 23.31
N LYS A 320 -9.54 -1.95 23.81
CA LYS A 320 -8.38 -2.56 24.47
C LYS A 320 -7.83 -1.64 25.53
N ILE A 321 -7.63 -2.16 26.73
CA ILE A 321 -6.99 -1.43 27.82
C ILE A 321 -5.51 -1.23 27.48
N THR A 322 -5.11 0.03 27.35
CA THR A 322 -3.73 0.41 27.07
C THR A 322 -2.93 0.54 28.35
N LYS A 323 -1.84 -0.23 28.48
CA LYS A 323 -0.94 -0.09 29.63
C LYS A 323 -0.25 1.27 29.60
N ARG A 324 -0.09 1.91 30.78
CA ARG A 324 0.58 3.21 30.93
C ARG A 324 2.11 3.05 30.81
N SER A 325 2.59 2.82 29.59
CA SER A 325 4.02 2.81 29.25
C SER A 325 4.23 3.46 27.87
N LEU A 326 5.34 4.14 27.68
CA LEU A 326 5.64 4.90 26.46
C LEU A 326 5.40 4.05 25.19
N GLY A 327 6.03 2.88 25.10
CA GLY A 327 5.90 2.02 23.91
C GLY A 327 4.45 1.60 23.63
N LYS A 328 3.65 1.27 24.69
CA LYS A 328 2.24 0.89 24.51
C LYS A 328 1.36 2.07 24.09
N ILE A 329 1.66 3.27 24.63
CA ILE A 329 0.94 4.50 24.25
C ILE A 329 1.26 4.84 22.79
N VAL A 330 2.53 4.84 22.39
CA VAL A 330 2.94 5.11 21.00
C VAL A 330 2.29 4.13 20.02
N THR A 331 2.38 2.82 20.29
CA THR A 331 1.73 1.80 19.44
C THR A 331 0.23 2.07 19.30
N ARG A 332 -0.47 2.31 20.42
CA ARG A 332 -1.92 2.55 20.40
C ARG A 332 -2.30 3.84 19.70
N THR A 333 -1.46 4.87 19.81
CA THR A 333 -1.65 6.14 19.07
C THR A 333 -1.54 5.91 17.57
N VAL A 334 -0.52 5.18 17.10
CA VAL A 334 -0.35 4.84 15.67
C VAL A 334 -1.53 4.01 15.18
N GLU A 335 -1.95 2.96 15.92
CA GLU A 335 -3.15 2.18 15.58
C GLU A 335 -4.39 3.07 15.45
N SER A 336 -4.60 4.02 16.37
CA SER A 336 -5.74 4.94 16.35
C SER A 336 -5.71 5.89 15.15
N MET A 337 -4.54 6.45 14.84
CA MET A 337 -4.35 7.32 13.66
C MET A 337 -4.61 6.57 12.36
N THR A 338 -4.07 5.36 12.22
CA THR A 338 -4.26 4.48 11.06
C THR A 338 -5.73 4.12 10.85
N GLN A 339 -6.43 3.78 11.94
CA GLN A 339 -7.87 3.50 11.89
C GLN A 339 -8.70 4.71 11.48
N SER A 340 -8.38 5.89 12.01
CA SER A 340 -9.06 7.14 11.66
C SER A 340 -8.84 7.51 10.20
N MET A 341 -7.59 7.41 9.74
CA MET A 341 -7.22 7.64 8.34
C MET A 341 -7.99 6.70 7.40
N GLY A 342 -7.99 5.39 7.68
CA GLY A 342 -8.68 4.43 6.82
C GLY A 342 -10.19 4.63 6.75
N ARG A 343 -10.84 5.21 7.79
CA ARG A 343 -12.24 5.63 7.69
C ARG A 343 -12.40 6.87 6.81
N GLY A 344 -11.50 7.85 6.97
CA GLY A 344 -11.48 9.05 6.14
C GLY A 344 -11.29 8.73 4.66
N ASP A 345 -10.31 7.90 4.35
CA ASP A 345 -10.02 7.48 2.97
C ASP A 345 -11.22 6.73 2.35
N LEU A 346 -11.86 5.83 3.13
CA LEU A 346 -13.04 5.11 2.66
C LEU A 346 -14.20 6.05 2.33
N TYR A 347 -14.47 7.03 3.21
CA TYR A 347 -15.50 8.04 2.96
C TYR A 347 -15.15 8.92 1.77
N GLN A 348 -13.88 9.28 1.59
CA GLN A 348 -13.43 10.05 0.44
C GLN A 348 -13.66 9.28 -0.87
N ILE A 349 -13.28 8.00 -0.93
CA ILE A 349 -13.49 7.16 -2.11
C ILE A 349 -14.99 7.03 -2.40
N TYR A 350 -15.81 6.82 -1.37
CA TYR A 350 -17.26 6.78 -1.52
C TYR A 350 -17.84 8.09 -2.05
N ALA A 351 -17.41 9.23 -1.51
CA ALA A 351 -17.84 10.55 -1.98
C ALA A 351 -17.45 10.79 -3.44
N ILE A 352 -16.23 10.41 -3.84
CA ILE A 352 -15.77 10.48 -5.23
C ILE A 352 -16.65 9.59 -6.12
N ALA A 353 -16.95 8.35 -5.70
CA ALA A 353 -17.79 7.44 -6.44
C ALA A 353 -19.20 8.06 -6.65
N LYS A 354 -19.81 8.56 -5.59
CA LYS A 354 -21.15 9.17 -5.66
C LYS A 354 -21.18 10.44 -6.52
N ALA A 355 -20.22 11.33 -6.36
CA ALA A 355 -20.14 12.58 -7.13
C ALA A 355 -19.99 12.33 -8.64
N ARG A 356 -19.46 11.19 -9.03
CA ARG A 356 -19.24 10.80 -10.44
C ARG A 356 -20.25 9.79 -10.97
N GLY A 357 -21.25 9.40 -10.18
CA GLY A 357 -22.22 8.37 -10.57
C GLY A 357 -21.63 6.96 -10.69
N ASN A 358 -20.48 6.70 -10.05
CA ASN A 358 -19.83 5.40 -10.08
C ASN A 358 -20.49 4.43 -9.08
N ASP A 359 -20.51 3.15 -9.42
CA ASP A 359 -20.89 2.11 -8.48
C ASP A 359 -19.81 1.93 -7.40
N PHE A 360 -20.24 1.77 -6.15
CA PHE A 360 -19.34 1.52 -5.02
C PHE A 360 -19.68 0.21 -4.34
N TYR A 361 -18.64 -0.56 -4.03
CA TYR A 361 -18.70 -1.87 -3.39
C TYR A 361 -17.62 -1.94 -2.31
N TYR A 362 -17.96 -2.40 -1.13
CA TYR A 362 -17.05 -2.45 0.00
C TYR A 362 -17.21 -3.75 0.78
N THR A 363 -16.09 -4.36 1.15
CA THR A 363 -16.04 -5.46 2.12
C THR A 363 -14.93 -5.24 3.12
N GLU A 364 -15.11 -5.74 4.34
CA GLU A 364 -14.14 -5.63 5.43
C GLU A 364 -14.07 -6.90 6.27
N MET A 365 -13.01 -7.00 7.05
CA MET A 365 -12.88 -8.07 8.04
C MET A 365 -14.08 -8.06 9.00
N PRO A 366 -14.76 -9.21 9.21
CA PRO A 366 -15.95 -9.27 10.06
C PRO A 366 -15.70 -8.77 11.49
N ALA A 367 -16.64 -8.00 12.03
CA ALA A 367 -16.57 -7.49 13.41
C ALA A 367 -16.49 -8.62 14.45
N SER A 368 -17.08 -9.79 14.15
CA SER A 368 -17.06 -10.98 15.01
C SER A 368 -15.70 -11.66 15.10
N PHE A 369 -14.81 -11.48 14.11
CA PHE A 369 -13.48 -12.06 14.15
C PHE A 369 -12.67 -11.48 15.31
N LYS A 370 -12.06 -12.33 16.13
CA LYS A 370 -11.16 -11.93 17.21
C LYS A 370 -9.78 -12.53 16.98
N TRP A 371 -8.78 -11.68 16.85
CA TRP A 371 -7.37 -12.10 16.81
C TRP A 371 -6.91 -12.46 18.21
N GLN A 372 -6.51 -13.71 18.43
CA GLN A 372 -6.20 -14.24 19.76
C GLN A 372 -4.70 -14.24 20.06
N SER A 373 -3.86 -14.19 19.04
CA SER A 373 -2.41 -14.22 19.19
C SER A 373 -1.84 -12.88 19.67
N LYS A 374 -0.64 -12.94 20.25
CA LYS A 374 0.18 -11.76 20.56
C LYS A 374 1.11 -11.39 19.41
N GLN A 375 1.29 -12.27 18.44
CA GLN A 375 2.04 -12.03 17.21
C GLN A 375 1.16 -11.28 16.22
N GLU A 376 1.76 -10.43 15.40
CA GLU A 376 1.07 -9.76 14.29
C GLU A 376 0.90 -10.69 13.11
N PHE A 377 1.88 -11.58 12.89
CA PHE A 377 1.86 -12.63 11.88
C PHE A 377 1.84 -13.98 12.59
N ASP A 378 0.65 -14.51 12.80
CA ASP A 378 0.40 -15.80 13.45
C ASP A 378 -0.26 -16.74 12.46
N GLY A 379 0.42 -17.83 12.09
CA GLY A 379 0.00 -18.73 11.02
C GLY A 379 -1.42 -19.30 11.20
N PRO A 380 -1.76 -19.88 12.37
CA PRO A 380 -3.12 -20.32 12.66
C PRO A 380 -4.18 -19.23 12.50
N GLU A 381 -3.93 -18.02 13.03
CA GLU A 381 -4.86 -16.90 12.93
C GLU A 381 -5.00 -16.39 11.49
N MET A 382 -3.89 -16.29 10.76
CA MET A 382 -3.90 -15.89 9.35
C MET A 382 -4.65 -16.91 8.48
N ARG A 383 -4.45 -18.20 8.68
CA ARG A 383 -5.19 -19.24 7.95
C ARG A 383 -6.69 -19.19 8.26
N ARG A 384 -7.06 -19.02 9.53
CA ARG A 384 -8.46 -18.87 9.95
C ARG A 384 -9.11 -17.64 9.30
N LEU A 385 -8.39 -16.53 9.26
CA LEU A 385 -8.87 -15.29 8.66
C LEU A 385 -8.94 -15.38 7.12
N PHE A 386 -8.00 -16.09 6.50
CA PHE A 386 -8.04 -16.39 5.07
C PHE A 386 -9.29 -17.22 4.72
N ASP A 387 -9.60 -18.26 5.48
CA ASP A 387 -10.78 -19.12 5.26
C ASP A 387 -12.08 -18.33 5.40
N ILE A 388 -12.18 -17.43 6.39
CA ILE A 388 -13.31 -16.48 6.52
C ILE A 388 -13.39 -15.55 5.28
N GLY A 389 -12.25 -15.11 4.78
CA GLY A 389 -12.19 -14.34 3.54
C GLY A 389 -12.74 -15.13 2.35
N VAL A 390 -12.37 -16.40 2.21
CA VAL A 390 -12.89 -17.29 1.16
C VAL A 390 -14.41 -17.43 1.28
N GLU A 391 -14.92 -17.72 2.47
CA GLU A 391 -16.37 -17.81 2.71
C GLU A 391 -17.08 -16.52 2.30
N ASN A 392 -16.56 -15.36 2.68
CA ASN A 392 -17.13 -14.07 2.30
C ASN A 392 -17.06 -13.83 0.79
N GLY A 393 -15.97 -14.20 0.12
CA GLY A 393 -15.82 -14.06 -1.32
C GLY A 393 -16.78 -14.94 -2.14
N LEU A 394 -17.21 -16.07 -1.59
CA LEU A 394 -18.22 -16.96 -2.19
C LEU A 394 -19.64 -16.38 -2.13
N ILE A 395 -19.93 -15.49 -1.16
CA ILE A 395 -21.25 -14.94 -0.95
C ILE A 395 -21.47 -13.74 -1.88
N LYS A 396 -22.50 -13.81 -2.72
CA LYS A 396 -22.85 -12.77 -3.69
C LYS A 396 -23.11 -11.41 -3.05
N ASP A 397 -23.72 -11.39 -1.86
CA ASP A 397 -24.13 -10.17 -1.15
C ASP A 397 -23.10 -9.68 -0.09
N THR A 398 -21.86 -10.16 -0.17
CA THR A 398 -20.79 -9.70 0.75
C THR A 398 -20.39 -8.23 0.55
N TRP A 399 -20.75 -7.65 -0.59
CA TRP A 399 -20.38 -6.30 -0.99
C TRP A 399 -21.42 -5.27 -0.56
N GLN A 400 -21.07 -4.47 0.45
CA GLN A 400 -21.87 -3.32 0.88
C GLN A 400 -21.79 -2.19 -0.15
N ARG A 401 -22.91 -1.46 -0.31
CA ARG A 401 -23.02 -0.33 -1.26
C ARG A 401 -22.76 1.04 -0.62
N THR A 402 -22.63 1.06 0.70
CA THR A 402 -22.45 2.28 1.51
C THR A 402 -21.49 1.95 2.64
N PRO A 403 -20.49 2.81 2.93
CA PRO A 403 -19.63 2.64 4.10
C PRO A 403 -20.45 2.63 5.39
N PRO A 404 -20.02 1.87 6.43
CA PRO A 404 -20.67 1.91 7.74
C PRO A 404 -20.72 3.33 8.31
N GLY A 405 -21.78 3.65 9.07
CA GLY A 405 -21.98 4.96 9.68
C GLY A 405 -22.57 6.04 8.78
N LEU A 406 -22.74 5.77 7.49
CA LEU A 406 -23.53 6.60 6.59
C LEU A 406 -24.90 5.93 6.42
N PHE A 407 -25.93 6.53 6.99
CA PHE A 407 -27.31 6.08 6.74
C PHE A 407 -27.71 6.46 5.31
N ALA A 408 -28.38 5.55 4.62
CA ALA A 408 -29.07 5.92 3.40
C ALA A 408 -30.03 7.08 3.76
N THR A 409 -29.76 8.27 3.25
CA THR A 409 -30.76 9.34 3.32
C THR A 409 -31.94 8.86 2.47
N ASN A 410 -33.04 8.46 3.11
CA ASN A 410 -34.31 8.47 2.49
C ASN A 410 -34.62 9.94 2.14
N THR A 411 -34.17 10.36 0.97
CA THR A 411 -34.67 11.57 0.35
C THR A 411 -36.07 11.24 -0.14
N GLU A 412 -37.03 11.24 0.76
CA GLU A 412 -38.37 11.65 0.35
C GLU A 412 -38.20 13.07 -0.19
N PRO A 413 -38.79 13.37 -1.36
CA PRO A 413 -38.77 14.73 -1.85
C PRO A 413 -39.45 15.59 -0.77
N VAL A 414 -38.72 16.59 -0.28
CA VAL A 414 -39.31 17.64 0.55
C VAL A 414 -40.28 18.34 -0.37
N ASP A 415 -41.56 18.08 -0.18
CA ASP A 415 -42.62 18.86 -0.80
C ASP A 415 -42.34 20.33 -0.47
N SER A 416 -42.09 21.12 -1.50
CA SER A 416 -41.99 22.57 -1.36
C SER A 416 -43.34 23.06 -0.83
N PRO A 417 -43.39 23.82 0.27
CA PRO A 417 -44.61 24.47 0.66
C PRO A 417 -44.97 25.52 -0.40
N ASP A 418 -46.20 25.42 -0.88
CA ASP A 418 -46.87 26.43 -1.74
C ASP A 418 -46.86 27.85 -1.15
#